data_915bf4fc1082dec50e20711df508d6f3
#
_entry.id   915bf4fc1082dec50e20711df508d6f3
#
_cell.length_a   1.000
_cell.length_b   1.000
_cell.length_c   1.000
_cell.angle_alpha   90.00
_cell.angle_beta   90.00
_cell.angle_gamma   90.00
#
_symmetry.space_group_name_H-M   'P 1'
#
loop_
_entity.id
_entity.type
_entity.pdbx_description
1 polymer ?
#
loop_
_entity_poly.entity_id
_entity_poly.type
_entity_poly.pdbx_seq_one_letter_code
_entity_poly.pdbx_strand_id
1 'polypeptide(L)'
;MSKKRPNIIIFNPDQWRGDVMGHLGNEAAMTPNLDQLVQEEAVSFSQAYCQNPVCTPSRCSFMTGWYPHVRGHRTMYHMLQKDEPVLLKTLKESGYFVWWGGKNDLVPAEYGYEDYCDIKYNPKEKPLPYWGGNDEWRGEPGSDTYYSFYVGRIAKLNDAEFYYDSDWANVLGAIEQIKNRPDDQPFCLYLPLLYPHPPYGVEEPWFSQIDRGKLPERIKSPEQWEGKASLLKGIYERQNMKTWTEERWDELRATYYGMCARVDHQFGMVMEALKDAGIYDETAVFFFSDHGDFTGDYGLVEKTQNTFEDCLTHVPLIVKPPLGIEINPGVNEALVELIDVSATVENLAGITPSHTHFGRSLLPLISGEVKAQRDSVFCEGGRLAEEDHCKELESLSSQETGLYWPRLSLQIEDGPEHTKAVMCRTKRYKYVRRLYEEDELYDLEADPHELDNRIHDPQMHAILSEMQERVLTFYQETCDVVPHHPNLRGL
;
A
#
# COMPACT_ATOMS: atom_id res chain seq x y z
N MET A 1 23.02 27.85 14.15
CA MET A 1 21.55 27.96 14.08
C MET A 1 21.01 26.55 14.04
N SER A 2 20.06 26.18 14.91
CA SER A 2 19.35 24.90 14.82
C SER A 2 18.72 24.81 13.44
N LYS A 3 18.96 23.73 12.69
CA LYS A 3 18.33 23.50 11.38
C LYS A 3 16.82 23.46 11.62
N LYS A 4 16.04 24.31 10.94
CA LYS A 4 14.57 24.31 11.03
C LYS A 4 14.06 22.93 10.60
N ARG A 5 13.23 22.29 11.41
CA ARG A 5 12.65 20.99 11.08
C ARG A 5 11.67 21.18 9.92
N PRO A 6 11.66 20.28 8.89
CA PRO A 6 10.78 20.41 7.75
C PRO A 6 9.33 20.13 8.12
N ASN A 7 8.39 20.65 7.35
CA ASN A 7 7.04 20.14 7.31
C ASN A 7 7.02 18.77 6.60
N ILE A 8 6.02 17.95 6.87
CA ILE A 8 5.92 16.58 6.34
C ILE A 8 4.53 16.37 5.76
N ILE A 9 4.47 15.95 4.51
CA ILE A 9 3.25 15.47 3.87
C ILE A 9 3.41 13.96 3.63
N ILE A 10 2.49 13.17 4.16
CA ILE A 10 2.34 11.74 3.85
C ILE A 10 1.06 11.60 3.06
N PHE A 11 1.18 11.51 1.73
CA PHE A 11 0.09 11.30 0.80
C PHE A 11 0.01 9.81 0.46
N ASN A 12 -0.98 9.11 1.00
CA ASN A 12 -1.04 7.66 1.00
C ASN A 12 -2.34 7.14 0.36
N PRO A 13 -2.39 7.01 -0.98
CA PRO A 13 -3.47 6.27 -1.63
C PRO A 13 -3.51 4.81 -1.19
N ASP A 14 -4.71 4.20 -1.25
CA ASP A 14 -4.93 2.81 -0.91
C ASP A 14 -4.95 1.94 -2.18
N GLN A 15 -4.17 0.86 -2.19
CA GLN A 15 -4.25 -0.18 -3.20
C GLN A 15 -3.75 0.24 -4.61
N TRP A 16 -2.70 1.08 -4.66
CA TRP A 16 -2.08 1.49 -5.93
C TRP A 16 -0.88 0.61 -6.29
N ARG A 17 -0.91 0.01 -7.47
CA ARG A 17 0.15 -0.86 -8.02
C ARG A 17 1.40 -0.07 -8.36
N GLY A 18 2.58 -0.62 -8.09
CA GLY A 18 3.86 0.01 -8.41
C GLY A 18 4.14 0.20 -9.90
N ASP A 19 3.50 -0.58 -10.77
CA ASP A 19 3.64 -0.53 -12.23
C ASP A 19 2.71 0.48 -12.92
N VAL A 20 1.81 1.16 -12.20
CA VAL A 20 0.87 2.14 -12.77
C VAL A 20 1.41 3.56 -12.57
N MET A 21 2.56 3.85 -13.21
CA MET A 21 3.27 5.13 -13.17
C MET A 21 3.83 5.50 -14.53
N GLY A 22 3.57 6.73 -15.01
CA GLY A 22 4.03 7.21 -16.32
C GLY A 22 5.56 7.25 -16.42
N HIS A 23 6.24 7.80 -15.41
CA HIS A 23 7.70 7.90 -15.38
C HIS A 23 8.43 6.55 -15.30
N LEU A 24 7.73 5.46 -15.00
CA LEU A 24 8.27 4.10 -15.06
C LEU A 24 8.01 3.42 -16.42
N GLY A 25 7.47 4.14 -17.40
CA GLY A 25 7.28 3.66 -18.77
C GLY A 25 5.90 3.06 -19.06
N ASN A 26 4.94 3.17 -18.15
CA ASN A 26 3.57 2.74 -18.40
C ASN A 26 2.81 3.80 -19.22
N GLU A 27 2.67 3.59 -20.53
CA GLU A 27 2.08 4.56 -21.45
C GLU A 27 0.60 4.84 -21.22
N ALA A 28 -0.13 3.95 -20.52
CA ALA A 28 -1.54 4.15 -20.17
C ALA A 28 -1.72 4.89 -18.85
N ALA A 29 -0.70 4.93 -17.99
CA ALA A 29 -0.77 5.63 -16.72
C ALA A 29 -0.71 7.15 -16.90
N MET A 30 -1.76 7.85 -16.45
CA MET A 30 -1.87 9.29 -16.52
C MET A 30 -1.51 9.89 -15.15
N THR A 31 -0.19 10.06 -14.92
CA THR A 31 0.36 10.56 -13.64
C THR A 31 1.26 11.79 -13.82
N PRO A 32 0.81 12.84 -14.56
CA PRO A 32 1.67 13.96 -14.94
C PRO A 32 2.25 14.75 -13.76
N ASN A 33 1.52 14.87 -12.63
CA ASN A 33 2.01 15.58 -11.45
C ASN A 33 3.12 14.82 -10.74
N LEU A 34 2.97 13.52 -10.59
CA LEU A 34 4.01 12.65 -10.03
C LEU A 34 5.21 12.54 -10.96
N ASP A 35 4.99 12.41 -12.29
CA ASP A 35 6.04 12.29 -13.29
C ASP A 35 6.92 13.55 -13.33
N GLN A 36 6.31 14.74 -13.30
CA GLN A 36 7.03 16.00 -13.23
C GLN A 36 7.83 16.11 -11.93
N LEU A 37 7.21 15.77 -10.79
CA LEU A 37 7.89 15.83 -9.51
C LEU A 37 9.15 14.94 -9.48
N VAL A 38 9.07 13.72 -10.01
CA VAL A 38 10.19 12.78 -10.10
C VAL A 38 11.28 13.30 -11.04
N GLN A 39 10.89 13.89 -12.16
CA GLN A 39 11.84 14.45 -13.12
C GLN A 39 12.67 15.60 -12.54
N GLU A 40 12.11 16.40 -11.65
CA GLU A 40 12.69 17.67 -11.21
C GLU A 40 13.22 17.64 -9.77
N GLU A 41 12.48 17.06 -8.82
CA GLU A 41 12.67 17.33 -7.40
C GLU A 41 12.49 16.13 -6.46
N ALA A 42 12.20 14.94 -6.97
CA ALA A 42 11.96 13.75 -6.15
C ALA A 42 12.72 12.53 -6.64
N VAL A 43 12.81 11.53 -5.77
CA VAL A 43 13.30 10.19 -6.12
C VAL A 43 12.13 9.21 -6.05
N SER A 44 11.92 8.48 -7.15
CA SER A 44 10.98 7.36 -7.23
C SER A 44 11.73 6.06 -7.11
N PHE A 45 11.33 5.23 -6.14
CA PHE A 45 11.92 3.90 -5.95
C PHE A 45 11.14 2.88 -6.76
N SER A 46 11.72 2.41 -7.88
CA SER A 46 11.07 1.43 -8.76
C SER A 46 11.04 0.00 -8.21
N GLN A 47 11.59 -0.23 -7.02
CA GLN A 47 11.62 -1.53 -6.35
C GLN A 47 11.23 -1.35 -4.87
N ALA A 48 10.05 -0.76 -4.62
CA ALA A 48 9.51 -0.57 -3.29
C ALA A 48 8.44 -1.62 -2.96
N TYR A 49 8.50 -2.21 -1.75
CA TYR A 49 7.64 -3.32 -1.36
C TYR A 49 6.96 -3.08 -0.02
N CYS A 50 5.68 -3.48 0.08
CA CYS A 50 4.95 -3.49 1.34
C CYS A 50 5.27 -4.74 2.16
N GLN A 51 4.98 -4.69 3.47
CA GLN A 51 5.25 -5.80 4.39
C GLN A 51 4.09 -6.78 4.53
N ASN A 52 2.93 -6.40 4.02
CA ASN A 52 1.73 -7.24 3.91
C ASN A 52 0.83 -6.67 2.81
N PRO A 53 0.20 -7.48 1.94
CA PRO A 53 -0.60 -6.99 0.82
C PRO A 53 -2.05 -6.62 1.18
N VAL A 54 -2.32 -6.23 2.44
CA VAL A 54 -3.61 -5.64 2.86
C VAL A 54 -3.41 -4.44 3.79
N CYS A 55 -4.42 -3.58 3.85
CA CYS A 55 -4.35 -2.22 4.40
C CYS A 55 -3.82 -2.15 5.84
N THR A 56 -4.55 -2.69 6.83
CA THR A 56 -4.20 -2.56 8.25
C THR A 56 -2.80 -3.10 8.57
N PRO A 57 -2.41 -4.32 8.19
CA PRO A 57 -1.06 -4.83 8.47
C PRO A 57 0.05 -3.99 7.83
N SER A 58 -0.12 -3.58 6.58
CA SER A 58 0.85 -2.72 5.90
C SER A 58 0.98 -1.36 6.60
N ARG A 59 -0.15 -0.74 6.96
CA ARG A 59 -0.18 0.56 7.66
C ARG A 59 0.45 0.47 9.04
N CYS A 60 0.20 -0.59 9.79
CA CYS A 60 0.89 -0.85 11.05
C CYS A 60 2.40 -0.92 10.84
N SER A 61 2.85 -1.61 9.79
CA SER A 61 4.28 -1.78 9.52
C SER A 61 4.98 -0.46 9.19
N PHE A 62 4.46 0.33 8.24
CA PHE A 62 5.14 1.58 7.88
C PHE A 62 5.02 2.69 8.94
N MET A 63 4.06 2.60 9.85
CA MET A 63 3.91 3.55 10.95
C MET A 63 4.75 3.21 12.19
N THR A 64 5.20 1.95 12.33
CA THR A 64 6.02 1.50 13.45
C THR A 64 7.46 1.22 13.07
N GLY A 65 7.74 0.95 11.79
CA GLY A 65 9.00 0.38 11.34
C GLY A 65 9.14 -1.11 11.68
N TRP A 66 8.05 -1.81 12.02
CA TRP A 66 8.01 -3.23 12.37
C TRP A 66 7.39 -4.10 11.29
N TYR A 67 7.86 -5.34 11.20
CA TYR A 67 7.20 -6.35 10.40
C TYR A 67 5.96 -6.90 11.13
N PRO A 68 4.95 -7.43 10.40
CA PRO A 68 3.70 -7.90 11.01
C PRO A 68 3.88 -8.97 12.10
N HIS A 69 4.91 -9.83 12.03
CA HIS A 69 5.14 -10.89 13.03
C HIS A 69 5.60 -10.36 14.38
N VAL A 70 6.20 -9.16 14.45
CA VAL A 70 6.79 -8.61 15.69
C VAL A 70 5.73 -8.46 16.79
N ARG A 71 4.53 -8.00 16.44
CA ARG A 71 3.40 -7.83 17.38
C ARG A 71 2.10 -8.45 16.89
N GLY A 72 2.14 -9.18 15.76
CA GLY A 72 0.99 -9.93 15.26
C GLY A 72 -0.04 -9.12 14.48
N HIS A 73 0.32 -7.97 13.93
CA HIS A 73 -0.55 -7.17 13.06
C HIS A 73 -0.66 -7.83 11.69
N ARG A 74 -1.43 -8.94 11.59
CA ARG A 74 -1.50 -9.80 10.41
C ARG A 74 -2.88 -9.85 9.75
N THR A 75 -3.86 -9.16 10.32
CA THR A 75 -5.25 -9.13 9.83
C THR A 75 -5.80 -7.71 9.86
N MET A 76 -6.93 -7.49 9.19
CA MET A 76 -7.60 -6.20 9.16
C MET A 76 -8.12 -5.73 10.54
N TYR A 77 -8.22 -6.63 11.53
CA TYR A 77 -8.79 -6.34 12.85
C TYR A 77 -7.76 -6.25 13.97
N HIS A 78 -6.49 -6.54 13.71
CA HIS A 78 -5.43 -6.45 14.71
C HIS A 78 -4.59 -5.18 14.51
N MET A 79 -5.21 -4.05 14.87
CA MET A 79 -4.65 -2.70 14.78
C MET A 79 -3.64 -2.42 15.90
N LEU A 80 -2.88 -1.32 15.78
CA LEU A 80 -1.87 -0.89 16.74
C LEU A 80 -2.48 -0.65 18.13
N GLN A 81 -1.74 -1.05 19.16
CA GLN A 81 -2.14 -0.88 20.55
C GLN A 81 -1.57 0.43 21.14
N LYS A 82 -2.12 0.90 22.27
CA LYS A 82 -1.73 2.18 22.90
C LYS A 82 -0.27 2.23 23.34
N ASP A 83 0.31 1.08 23.70
CA ASP A 83 1.69 0.94 24.15
C ASP A 83 2.69 0.80 22.99
N GLU A 84 2.20 0.71 21.77
CA GLU A 84 3.05 0.56 20.59
C GLU A 84 3.46 1.92 20.01
N PRO A 85 4.65 2.00 19.40
CA PRO A 85 5.08 3.21 18.74
C PRO A 85 4.27 3.44 17.47
N VAL A 86 3.93 4.71 17.22
CA VAL A 86 3.27 5.14 15.99
C VAL A 86 3.93 6.42 15.51
N LEU A 87 4.36 6.48 14.26
CA LEU A 87 5.04 7.64 13.69
C LEU A 87 4.29 8.96 13.96
N LEU A 88 2.96 8.97 13.82
CA LEU A 88 2.15 10.18 14.07
C LEU A 88 2.25 10.63 15.52
N LYS A 89 2.17 9.70 16.49
CA LYS A 89 2.36 9.97 17.91
C LYS A 89 3.76 10.50 18.19
N THR A 90 4.78 9.86 17.64
CA THR A 90 6.18 10.27 17.76
C THR A 90 6.41 11.70 17.25
N LEU A 91 5.83 12.05 16.10
CA LEU A 91 5.89 13.40 15.55
C LEU A 91 5.20 14.41 16.47
N LYS A 92 3.99 14.12 16.92
CA LYS A 92 3.22 14.99 17.83
C LYS A 92 3.98 15.24 19.14
N GLU A 93 4.45 14.18 19.80
CA GLU A 93 5.26 14.27 21.02
C GLU A 93 6.56 15.05 20.82
N SER A 94 7.08 15.05 19.59
CA SER A 94 8.26 15.82 19.22
C SER A 94 7.95 17.28 18.84
N GLY A 95 6.71 17.72 18.95
CA GLY A 95 6.29 19.11 18.73
C GLY A 95 5.89 19.43 17.30
N TYR A 96 5.52 18.45 16.50
CA TYR A 96 4.80 18.68 15.25
C TYR A 96 3.30 18.89 15.53
N PHE A 97 2.69 19.77 14.75
CA PHE A 97 1.23 19.81 14.66
C PHE A 97 0.80 18.72 13.65
N VAL A 98 0.04 17.74 14.12
CA VAL A 98 -0.35 16.59 13.30
C VAL A 98 -1.81 16.71 12.89
N TRP A 99 -2.04 16.75 11.56
CA TRP A 99 -3.36 16.67 10.96
C TRP A 99 -3.53 15.31 10.27
N TRP A 100 -4.63 14.61 10.56
CA TRP A 100 -4.94 13.32 9.98
C TRP A 100 -6.31 13.37 9.32
N GLY A 101 -6.35 13.30 7.97
CA GLY A 101 -7.57 13.21 7.17
C GLY A 101 -7.75 11.81 6.58
N GLY A 102 -9.00 11.47 6.27
CA GLY A 102 -9.31 10.23 5.56
C GLY A 102 -9.33 8.97 6.43
N LYS A 103 -8.93 7.87 5.81
CA LYS A 103 -9.09 6.49 6.30
C LYS A 103 -8.38 6.24 7.63
N ASN A 104 -8.98 5.40 8.48
CA ASN A 104 -8.31 4.84 9.65
C ASN A 104 -8.28 3.31 9.55
N ASP A 105 -7.17 2.74 9.16
CA ASP A 105 -6.85 1.33 9.26
C ASP A 105 -5.57 1.17 10.09
N LEU A 106 -5.47 1.88 11.20
CA LEU A 106 -4.24 1.99 11.97
C LEU A 106 -4.45 1.74 13.46
N VAL A 107 -5.44 2.42 14.07
CA VAL A 107 -5.70 2.34 15.52
C VAL A 107 -7.18 2.07 15.79
N PRO A 108 -7.52 1.31 16.85
CA PRO A 108 -8.90 1.11 17.25
C PRO A 108 -9.62 2.45 17.49
N ALA A 109 -10.81 2.61 16.89
CA ALA A 109 -11.60 3.85 17.00
C ALA A 109 -11.95 4.21 18.45
N GLU A 110 -12.09 3.20 19.32
CA GLU A 110 -12.36 3.36 20.75
C GLU A 110 -11.23 4.02 21.56
N TYR A 111 -10.01 4.08 20.97
CA TYR A 111 -8.89 4.76 21.62
C TYR A 111 -8.95 6.28 21.49
N GLY A 112 -9.79 6.81 20.59
CA GLY A 112 -9.72 8.19 20.16
C GLY A 112 -8.48 8.46 19.29
N TYR A 113 -8.28 9.72 18.96
CA TYR A 113 -7.18 10.13 18.09
C TYR A 113 -6.23 11.14 18.74
N GLU A 114 -6.51 11.54 19.97
CA GLU A 114 -5.84 12.64 20.67
C GLU A 114 -4.37 12.33 20.95
N ASP A 115 -4.00 11.06 21.09
CA ASP A 115 -2.60 10.64 21.26
C ASP A 115 -1.81 10.73 19.96
N TYR A 116 -2.49 10.66 18.79
CA TYR A 116 -1.87 10.49 17.47
C TYR A 116 -1.88 11.76 16.63
N CYS A 117 -2.87 12.63 16.79
CA CYS A 117 -2.98 13.86 16.00
C CYS A 117 -3.63 15.00 16.80
N ASP A 118 -3.42 16.23 16.35
CA ASP A 118 -4.09 17.43 16.91
C ASP A 118 -5.47 17.60 16.27
N ILE A 119 -5.60 17.22 15.00
CA ILE A 119 -6.86 17.19 14.27
C ILE A 119 -7.04 15.85 13.56
N LYS A 120 -8.09 15.11 13.94
CA LYS A 120 -8.68 14.07 13.08
C LYS A 120 -9.79 14.73 12.27
N TYR A 121 -9.51 14.94 10.98
CA TYR A 121 -10.41 15.71 10.13
C TYR A 121 -11.74 14.97 9.88
N ASN A 122 -12.83 15.70 10.01
CA ASN A 122 -14.15 15.28 9.61
C ASN A 122 -14.71 16.34 8.64
N PRO A 123 -15.16 15.94 7.44
CA PRO A 123 -15.71 16.88 6.47
C PRO A 123 -16.89 17.68 7.01
N LYS A 124 -16.94 18.99 6.73
CA LYS A 124 -18.04 19.88 7.12
C LYS A 124 -19.33 19.53 6.38
N GLU A 125 -19.21 19.16 5.12
CA GLU A 125 -20.31 18.68 4.29
C GLU A 125 -20.24 17.16 4.18
N LYS A 126 -21.39 16.49 4.22
CA LYS A 126 -21.45 15.03 4.11
C LYS A 126 -21.04 14.62 2.69
N PRO A 127 -19.97 13.85 2.53
CA PRO A 127 -19.57 13.33 1.23
C PRO A 127 -20.66 12.41 0.62
N LEU A 128 -20.65 12.32 -0.70
CA LEU A 128 -21.44 11.33 -1.42
C LEU A 128 -20.94 9.93 -1.10
N PRO A 129 -21.82 8.93 -1.19
CA PRO A 129 -21.40 7.54 -1.04
C PRO A 129 -20.30 7.20 -2.05
N TYR A 130 -19.31 6.44 -1.62
CA TYR A 130 -18.32 5.85 -2.49
C TYR A 130 -19.03 5.04 -3.59
N TRP A 131 -18.52 4.93 -4.78
CA TRP A 131 -19.08 4.21 -5.94
C TRP A 131 -20.57 4.49 -6.31
N GLY A 132 -21.09 5.67 -6.06
CA GLY A 132 -22.47 6.02 -6.47
C GLY A 132 -23.58 5.58 -5.52
N GLY A 133 -23.26 4.81 -4.48
CA GLY A 133 -24.16 4.53 -3.34
C GLY A 133 -25.19 3.42 -3.52
N ASN A 134 -25.09 2.60 -4.58
CA ASN A 134 -25.90 1.38 -4.74
C ASN A 134 -25.04 0.21 -5.24
N ASP A 135 -25.57 -0.99 -5.15
CA ASP A 135 -24.92 -2.24 -5.56
C ASP A 135 -25.48 -2.80 -6.88
N GLU A 136 -26.24 -2.01 -7.65
CA GLU A 136 -26.88 -2.46 -8.92
C GLU A 136 -25.85 -2.91 -9.95
N TRP A 137 -24.64 -2.36 -9.90
CA TRP A 137 -23.50 -2.74 -10.74
C TRP A 137 -23.07 -4.21 -10.56
N ARG A 138 -23.41 -4.86 -9.44
CA ARG A 138 -23.08 -6.26 -9.17
C ARG A 138 -23.89 -7.22 -10.05
N GLY A 139 -25.11 -6.83 -10.45
CA GLY A 139 -26.06 -7.73 -11.10
C GLY A 139 -26.63 -8.78 -10.15
N GLU A 140 -27.19 -9.85 -10.72
CA GLU A 140 -27.81 -10.93 -9.93
C GLU A 140 -26.78 -11.83 -9.24
N PRO A 141 -27.08 -12.36 -8.04
CA PRO A 141 -26.23 -13.34 -7.38
C PRO A 141 -25.88 -14.51 -8.30
N GLY A 142 -24.58 -14.86 -8.35
CA GLY A 142 -24.07 -15.93 -9.21
C GLY A 142 -23.75 -15.51 -10.65
N SER A 143 -24.03 -14.26 -11.03
CA SER A 143 -23.54 -13.72 -12.32
C SER A 143 -22.01 -13.52 -12.29
N ASP A 144 -21.42 -13.43 -13.47
CA ASP A 144 -19.98 -13.19 -13.63
C ASP A 144 -19.55 -11.74 -13.30
N THR A 145 -20.49 -10.86 -12.94
CA THR A 145 -20.27 -9.50 -12.47
C THR A 145 -20.36 -9.39 -10.95
N TYR A 146 -20.98 -10.35 -10.26
CA TYR A 146 -21.39 -10.20 -8.87
C TYR A 146 -20.25 -9.89 -7.89
N TYR A 147 -19.06 -10.42 -8.14
CA TYR A 147 -17.84 -10.19 -7.36
C TYR A 147 -16.75 -9.48 -8.15
N SER A 148 -17.08 -8.81 -9.26
CA SER A 148 -16.11 -8.17 -10.13
C SER A 148 -15.54 -6.87 -9.55
N PHE A 149 -16.21 -6.26 -8.58
CA PHE A 149 -15.93 -4.91 -8.10
C PHE A 149 -16.03 -3.82 -9.20
N TYR A 150 -16.56 -4.13 -10.38
CA TYR A 150 -16.57 -3.22 -11.51
C TYR A 150 -17.85 -2.36 -11.54
N VAL A 151 -17.68 -1.06 -11.26
CA VAL A 151 -18.72 -0.02 -11.33
C VAL A 151 -18.66 0.73 -12.67
N GLY A 152 -17.45 1.00 -13.16
CA GLY A 152 -17.23 1.78 -14.38
C GLY A 152 -17.37 3.29 -14.15
N ARG A 153 -18.09 3.97 -15.05
CA ARG A 153 -18.27 5.41 -14.98
C ARG A 153 -19.28 5.83 -13.91
N ILE A 154 -18.82 6.63 -12.95
CA ILE A 154 -19.68 7.25 -11.93
C ILE A 154 -20.27 8.54 -12.48
N ALA A 155 -21.59 8.71 -12.34
CA ALA A 155 -22.28 9.93 -12.75
C ALA A 155 -22.08 11.04 -11.72
N LYS A 156 -21.59 12.21 -12.16
CA LYS A 156 -21.56 13.42 -11.33
C LYS A 156 -22.98 13.94 -11.10
N LEU A 157 -23.22 14.57 -9.95
CA LEU A 157 -24.50 15.19 -9.66
C LEU A 157 -24.59 16.57 -10.34
N ASN A 158 -25.57 16.75 -11.21
CA ASN A 158 -25.84 17.99 -11.93
C ASN A 158 -24.57 18.54 -12.66
N ASP A 159 -24.31 19.83 -12.58
CA ASP A 159 -23.16 20.51 -13.18
C ASP A 159 -21.94 20.53 -12.26
N ALA A 160 -21.82 19.60 -11.30
CA ALA A 160 -20.68 19.53 -10.40
C ALA A 160 -19.38 19.25 -11.18
N GLU A 161 -18.30 19.89 -10.75
CA GLU A 161 -16.99 19.72 -11.36
C GLU A 161 -16.46 18.28 -11.17
N PHE A 162 -16.71 17.70 -9.98
CA PHE A 162 -16.30 16.34 -9.61
C PHE A 162 -17.37 15.62 -8.78
N TYR A 163 -17.21 14.34 -8.59
CA TYR A 163 -18.05 13.54 -7.69
C TYR A 163 -17.52 13.71 -6.25
N TYR A 164 -18.16 14.57 -5.45
CA TYR A 164 -17.71 14.94 -4.09
C TYR A 164 -17.88 13.78 -3.11
N ASP A 165 -16.95 12.84 -3.14
CA ASP A 165 -16.83 11.73 -2.18
C ASP A 165 -15.89 12.07 -1.00
N SER A 166 -15.60 11.06 -0.17
CA SER A 166 -14.74 11.24 1.00
C SER A 166 -13.32 11.66 0.65
N ASP A 167 -12.77 11.21 -0.49
CA ASP A 167 -11.40 11.58 -0.89
C ASP A 167 -11.34 13.04 -1.31
N TRP A 168 -12.30 13.52 -2.10
CA TRP A 168 -12.41 14.94 -2.41
C TRP A 168 -12.55 15.80 -1.15
N ALA A 169 -13.42 15.36 -0.21
CA ALA A 169 -13.59 16.08 1.04
C ALA A 169 -12.29 16.16 1.85
N ASN A 170 -11.53 15.08 1.91
CA ASN A 170 -10.26 15.04 2.65
C ASN A 170 -9.16 15.85 1.96
N VAL A 171 -9.06 15.82 0.64
CA VAL A 171 -8.08 16.62 -0.13
C VAL A 171 -8.37 18.11 0.03
N LEU A 172 -9.62 18.54 -0.10
CA LEU A 172 -10.00 19.95 0.11
C LEU A 172 -9.77 20.39 1.56
N GLY A 173 -10.03 19.49 2.54
CA GLY A 173 -9.70 19.74 3.95
C GLY A 173 -8.21 19.88 4.20
N ALA A 174 -7.38 19.08 3.53
CA ALA A 174 -5.92 19.17 3.59
C ALA A 174 -5.42 20.50 3.03
N ILE A 175 -5.97 20.94 1.90
CA ILE A 175 -5.66 22.25 1.28
C ILE A 175 -6.06 23.40 2.22
N GLU A 176 -7.23 23.32 2.85
CA GLU A 176 -7.67 24.30 3.84
C GLU A 176 -6.70 24.32 5.04
N GLN A 177 -6.26 23.15 5.52
CA GLN A 177 -5.31 23.03 6.63
C GLN A 177 -3.93 23.61 6.27
N ILE A 178 -3.42 23.38 5.09
CA ILE A 178 -2.15 23.96 4.61
C ILE A 178 -2.20 25.50 4.69
N LYS A 179 -3.32 26.11 4.30
CA LYS A 179 -3.54 27.56 4.35
C LYS A 179 -3.67 28.10 5.78
N ASN A 180 -4.24 27.30 6.69
CA ASN A 180 -4.54 27.68 8.08
C ASN A 180 -3.62 26.98 9.11
N ARG A 181 -2.45 26.50 8.69
CA ARG A 181 -1.49 25.82 9.57
C ARG A 181 -0.95 26.75 10.65
N PRO A 182 -0.48 26.21 11.80
CA PRO A 182 0.31 27.00 12.75
C PRO A 182 1.59 27.54 12.12
N ASP A 183 1.95 28.78 12.44
CA ASP A 183 3.17 29.42 11.90
C ASP A 183 4.41 29.18 12.79
N ASP A 184 4.23 28.77 14.02
CA ASP A 184 5.26 28.69 15.07
C ASP A 184 5.82 27.28 15.29
N GLN A 185 5.28 26.26 14.60
CA GLN A 185 5.73 24.87 14.70
C GLN A 185 5.64 24.16 13.34
N PRO A 186 6.49 23.13 13.11
CA PRO A 186 6.36 22.31 11.90
C PRO A 186 5.06 21.50 11.95
N PHE A 187 4.48 21.20 10.80
CA PHE A 187 3.29 20.36 10.74
C PHE A 187 3.55 19.05 9.98
N CYS A 188 2.81 18.02 10.34
CA CYS A 188 2.67 16.79 9.59
C CYS A 188 1.23 16.64 9.12
N LEU A 189 1.04 16.44 7.83
CA LEU A 189 -0.23 16.13 7.22
C LEU A 189 -0.21 14.68 6.76
N TYR A 190 -1.02 13.82 7.38
CA TYR A 190 -1.25 12.45 6.96
C TYR A 190 -2.59 12.36 6.23
N LEU A 191 -2.55 12.03 4.94
CA LEU A 191 -3.68 11.98 4.04
C LEU A 191 -3.82 10.59 3.40
N PRO A 192 -4.36 9.61 4.14
CA PRO A 192 -4.73 8.30 3.60
C PRO A 192 -6.05 8.39 2.84
N LEU A 193 -6.00 8.19 1.53
CA LEU A 193 -7.15 8.18 0.65
C LEU A 193 -7.71 6.78 0.45
N LEU A 194 -8.93 6.67 -0.07
CA LEU A 194 -9.55 5.40 -0.44
C LEU A 194 -9.16 4.96 -1.86
N TYR A 195 -9.11 5.90 -2.83
CA TYR A 195 -8.72 5.58 -4.20
C TYR A 195 -7.23 5.19 -4.30
N PRO A 196 -6.89 4.26 -5.20
CA PRO A 196 -7.73 3.52 -6.15
C PRO A 196 -8.29 2.18 -5.63
N HIS A 197 -8.52 2.00 -4.31
CA HIS A 197 -9.17 0.82 -3.74
C HIS A 197 -10.53 0.56 -4.42
N PRO A 198 -10.83 -0.71 -4.83
CA PRO A 198 -12.12 -1.05 -5.42
C PRO A 198 -13.31 -0.84 -4.44
N PRO A 199 -14.54 -0.70 -4.93
CA PRO A 199 -15.00 -0.97 -6.30
C PRO A 199 -14.43 -0.01 -7.33
N TYR A 200 -14.13 -0.56 -8.54
CA TYR A 200 -13.52 0.18 -9.64
C TYR A 200 -14.56 1.08 -10.31
N GLY A 201 -14.53 2.34 -9.94
CA GLY A 201 -15.44 3.34 -10.48
C GLY A 201 -14.84 4.74 -10.36
N VAL A 202 -14.99 5.53 -11.42
CA VAL A 202 -14.48 6.92 -11.44
C VAL A 202 -15.36 7.79 -12.33
N GLU A 203 -15.46 9.08 -11.97
CA GLU A 203 -16.19 10.07 -12.74
C GLU A 203 -15.35 10.62 -13.93
N GLU A 204 -16.02 11.37 -14.82
CA GLU A 204 -15.35 12.13 -15.87
C GLU A 204 -14.56 13.33 -15.29
N PRO A 205 -13.42 13.73 -15.87
CA PRO A 205 -12.87 13.24 -17.15
C PRO A 205 -12.04 11.96 -17.02
N TRP A 206 -11.71 11.51 -15.82
CA TRP A 206 -10.74 10.42 -15.56
C TRP A 206 -11.17 9.08 -16.16
N PHE A 207 -12.50 8.79 -16.24
CA PHE A 207 -12.99 7.55 -16.85
C PHE A 207 -12.63 7.46 -18.35
N SER A 208 -12.88 8.53 -19.13
CA SER A 208 -12.68 8.53 -20.57
C SER A 208 -11.24 8.89 -21.00
N GLN A 209 -10.43 9.43 -20.09
CA GLN A 209 -9.08 9.94 -20.40
C GLN A 209 -8.08 8.81 -20.66
N ILE A 210 -8.30 7.62 -20.15
CA ILE A 210 -7.38 6.48 -20.31
C ILE A 210 -7.54 5.86 -21.71
N ASP A 211 -6.43 5.80 -22.44
CA ASP A 211 -6.38 5.13 -23.75
C ASP A 211 -6.29 3.61 -23.55
N ARG A 212 -7.40 2.90 -23.84
CA ARG A 212 -7.49 1.45 -23.71
C ARG A 212 -6.48 0.72 -24.60
N GLY A 213 -6.11 1.31 -25.74
CA GLY A 213 -5.13 0.74 -26.67
C GLY A 213 -3.67 0.78 -26.18
N LYS A 214 -3.40 1.50 -25.09
CA LYS A 214 -2.08 1.59 -24.46
C LYS A 214 -1.95 0.76 -23.18
N LEU A 215 -3.02 0.12 -22.73
CA LEU A 215 -2.94 -0.76 -21.56
C LEU A 215 -1.93 -1.88 -21.83
N PRO A 216 -0.99 -2.14 -20.91
CA PRO A 216 -0.11 -3.30 -21.02
C PRO A 216 -0.94 -4.59 -20.99
N GLU A 217 -0.45 -5.66 -21.58
CA GLU A 217 -1.13 -6.95 -21.46
C GLU A 217 -1.21 -7.37 -19.99
N ARG A 218 -2.38 -7.88 -19.60
CA ARG A 218 -2.53 -8.44 -18.24
C ARG A 218 -1.91 -9.82 -18.14
N ILE A 219 -1.51 -10.23 -16.96
CA ILE A 219 -1.12 -11.60 -16.67
C ILE A 219 -2.39 -12.46 -16.73
N LYS A 220 -2.41 -13.42 -17.66
CA LYS A 220 -3.56 -14.34 -17.80
C LYS A 220 -3.60 -15.33 -16.64
N SER A 221 -4.81 -15.81 -16.32
CA SER A 221 -4.95 -16.91 -15.37
C SER A 221 -4.17 -18.12 -15.87
N PRO A 222 -3.43 -18.81 -14.99
CA PRO A 222 -2.73 -20.02 -15.39
C PRO A 222 -3.72 -21.09 -15.88
N GLU A 223 -3.32 -21.88 -16.86
CA GLU A 223 -4.12 -23.01 -17.35
C GLU A 223 -4.33 -24.05 -16.25
N GLN A 224 -3.32 -24.22 -15.42
CA GLN A 224 -3.31 -25.10 -14.24
C GLN A 224 -2.77 -24.30 -13.04
N TRP A 225 -3.38 -24.49 -11.88
CA TRP A 225 -3.00 -23.79 -10.65
C TRP A 225 -1.93 -24.53 -9.83
N GLU A 226 -1.34 -25.59 -10.40
CA GLU A 226 -0.26 -26.30 -9.73
C GLU A 226 0.94 -25.39 -9.49
N GLY A 227 1.49 -25.44 -8.29
CA GLY A 227 2.61 -24.58 -7.88
C GLY A 227 2.24 -23.14 -7.52
N LYS A 228 0.96 -22.78 -7.55
CA LYS A 228 0.44 -21.50 -7.01
C LYS A 228 -0.29 -21.76 -5.69
N ALA A 229 -0.36 -20.73 -4.84
CA ALA A 229 -1.13 -20.79 -3.61
C ALA A 229 -2.59 -21.21 -3.87
N SER A 230 -3.11 -22.15 -3.08
CA SER A 230 -4.48 -22.64 -3.19
C SER A 230 -5.53 -21.52 -3.04
N LEU A 231 -5.21 -20.50 -2.24
CA LEU A 231 -6.03 -19.30 -2.08
C LEU A 231 -6.35 -18.62 -3.42
N LEU A 232 -5.38 -18.47 -4.32
CA LEU A 232 -5.60 -17.82 -5.62
C LEU A 232 -6.63 -18.59 -6.46
N LYS A 233 -6.49 -19.92 -6.53
CA LYS A 233 -7.45 -20.78 -7.22
C LYS A 233 -8.84 -20.67 -6.59
N GLY A 234 -8.90 -20.73 -5.27
CA GLY A 234 -10.17 -20.64 -4.54
C GLY A 234 -10.91 -19.33 -4.79
N ILE A 235 -10.20 -18.20 -4.81
CA ILE A 235 -10.77 -16.88 -5.14
C ILE A 235 -11.21 -16.84 -6.62
N TYR A 236 -10.36 -17.30 -7.55
CA TYR A 236 -10.67 -17.35 -8.97
C TYR A 236 -11.97 -18.11 -9.28
N GLU A 237 -12.16 -19.25 -8.60
CA GLU A 237 -13.39 -20.04 -8.75
C GLU A 237 -14.62 -19.32 -8.20
N ARG A 238 -14.49 -18.65 -7.04
CA ARG A 238 -15.58 -17.97 -6.34
C ARG A 238 -15.93 -16.62 -6.94
N GLN A 239 -14.98 -15.89 -7.52
CA GLN A 239 -15.24 -14.65 -8.24
C GLN A 239 -16.02 -14.87 -9.53
N ASN A 240 -15.95 -16.08 -10.11
CA ASN A 240 -16.74 -16.52 -11.27
C ASN A 240 -16.62 -15.65 -12.54
N MET A 241 -15.43 -15.05 -12.77
CA MET A 241 -15.20 -14.16 -13.92
C MET A 241 -14.56 -14.86 -15.13
N LYS A 242 -14.62 -16.19 -15.20
CA LYS A 242 -13.99 -17.02 -16.27
C LYS A 242 -14.49 -16.70 -17.68
N THR A 243 -15.69 -16.14 -17.79
CA THR A 243 -16.32 -15.79 -19.07
C THR A 243 -16.02 -14.38 -19.55
N TRP A 244 -15.25 -13.62 -18.77
CA TRP A 244 -14.90 -12.26 -19.15
C TRP A 244 -13.96 -12.25 -20.35
N THR A 245 -14.31 -11.43 -21.35
CA THR A 245 -13.44 -11.17 -22.51
C THR A 245 -12.33 -10.18 -22.14
N GLU A 246 -11.27 -10.12 -22.98
CA GLU A 246 -10.19 -9.17 -22.76
C GLU A 246 -10.71 -7.72 -22.79
N GLU A 247 -11.69 -7.40 -23.62
CA GLU A 247 -12.30 -6.06 -23.66
C GLU A 247 -12.97 -5.67 -22.32
N ARG A 248 -13.59 -6.64 -21.62
CA ARG A 248 -14.17 -6.37 -20.29
C ARG A 248 -13.07 -6.17 -19.24
N TRP A 249 -12.00 -6.95 -19.32
CA TRP A 249 -10.83 -6.76 -18.46
C TRP A 249 -10.18 -5.40 -18.71
N ASP A 250 -10.05 -4.99 -19.98
CA ASP A 250 -9.48 -3.69 -20.33
C ASP A 250 -10.34 -2.53 -19.83
N GLU A 251 -11.66 -2.63 -19.85
CA GLU A 251 -12.55 -1.62 -19.27
C GLU A 251 -12.39 -1.51 -17.74
N LEU A 252 -12.27 -2.63 -17.02
CA LEU A 252 -11.99 -2.62 -15.59
C LEU A 252 -10.63 -1.97 -15.32
N ARG A 253 -9.59 -2.38 -16.04
CA ARG A 253 -8.22 -1.88 -15.91
C ARG A 253 -8.15 -0.38 -16.22
N ALA A 254 -8.77 0.05 -17.33
CA ALA A 254 -8.85 1.46 -17.69
C ALA A 254 -9.55 2.29 -16.60
N THR A 255 -10.59 1.75 -15.99
CA THR A 255 -11.27 2.41 -14.87
C THR A 255 -10.35 2.57 -13.66
N TYR A 256 -9.60 1.52 -13.30
CA TYR A 256 -8.60 1.59 -12.22
C TYR A 256 -7.50 2.62 -12.54
N TYR A 257 -6.99 2.67 -13.77
CA TYR A 257 -6.03 3.69 -14.20
C TYR A 257 -6.63 5.11 -14.13
N GLY A 258 -7.92 5.25 -14.45
CA GLY A 258 -8.65 6.49 -14.26
C GLY A 258 -8.74 6.92 -12.80
N MET A 259 -8.94 5.96 -11.89
CA MET A 259 -8.90 6.21 -10.44
C MET A 259 -7.52 6.71 -10.02
N CYS A 260 -6.44 6.10 -10.52
CA CYS A 260 -5.07 6.55 -10.29
C CYS A 260 -4.85 7.98 -10.83
N ALA A 261 -5.30 8.28 -12.04
CA ALA A 261 -5.18 9.60 -12.64
C ALA A 261 -5.92 10.68 -11.84
N ARG A 262 -7.08 10.36 -11.25
CA ARG A 262 -7.79 11.24 -10.32
C ARG A 262 -6.96 11.54 -9.07
N VAL A 263 -6.33 10.53 -8.49
CA VAL A 263 -5.47 10.69 -7.29
C VAL A 263 -4.23 11.52 -7.62
N ASP A 264 -3.60 11.33 -8.80
CA ASP A 264 -2.51 12.18 -9.28
C ASP A 264 -2.93 13.65 -9.39
N HIS A 265 -4.13 13.92 -9.93
CA HIS A 265 -4.68 15.27 -9.97
C HIS A 265 -4.87 15.85 -8.56
N GLN A 266 -5.44 15.08 -7.63
CA GLN A 266 -5.62 15.49 -6.23
C GLN A 266 -4.28 15.74 -5.54
N PHE A 267 -3.27 14.94 -5.83
CA PHE A 267 -1.90 15.17 -5.38
C PHE A 267 -1.35 16.51 -5.91
N GLY A 268 -1.51 16.77 -7.19
CA GLY A 268 -1.11 18.07 -7.80
C GLY A 268 -1.74 19.29 -7.11
N MET A 269 -3.03 19.18 -6.73
CA MET A 269 -3.72 20.25 -5.99
C MET A 269 -3.09 20.51 -4.60
N VAL A 270 -2.68 19.46 -3.90
CA VAL A 270 -2.00 19.58 -2.59
C VAL A 270 -0.62 20.22 -2.78
N MET A 271 0.12 19.83 -3.82
CA MET A 271 1.43 20.40 -4.13
C MET A 271 1.33 21.91 -4.47
N GLU A 272 0.31 22.29 -5.24
CA GLU A 272 0.07 23.70 -5.56
C GLU A 272 -0.31 24.51 -4.30
N ALA A 273 -1.11 23.93 -3.40
CA ALA A 273 -1.43 24.58 -2.13
C ALA A 273 -0.18 24.83 -1.25
N LEU A 274 0.84 23.96 -1.30
CA LEU A 274 2.12 24.18 -0.60
C LEU A 274 2.89 25.34 -1.24
N LYS A 275 2.87 25.46 -2.57
CA LYS A 275 3.50 26.59 -3.31
C LYS A 275 2.81 27.90 -2.99
N ASP A 276 1.49 27.95 -3.07
CA ASP A 276 0.66 29.11 -2.74
C ASP A 276 0.88 29.60 -1.30
N ALA A 277 1.07 28.66 -0.38
CA ALA A 277 1.35 28.95 1.02
C ALA A 277 2.83 29.34 1.29
N GLY A 278 3.70 29.28 0.29
CA GLY A 278 5.11 29.64 0.38
C GLY A 278 5.96 28.69 1.25
N ILE A 279 5.52 27.43 1.41
CA ILE A 279 6.19 26.44 2.28
C ILE A 279 6.65 25.18 1.52
N TYR A 280 6.52 25.17 0.20
CA TYR A 280 6.88 24.04 -0.65
C TYR A 280 8.33 23.57 -0.45
N ASP A 281 9.27 24.52 -0.41
CA ASP A 281 10.70 24.25 -0.24
C ASP A 281 11.06 23.73 1.16
N GLU A 282 10.27 24.10 2.16
CA GLU A 282 10.47 23.65 3.55
C GLU A 282 9.77 22.30 3.86
N THR A 283 9.12 21.69 2.86
CA THR A 283 8.25 20.54 3.06
C THR A 283 8.85 19.28 2.43
N ALA A 284 8.97 18.21 3.21
CA ALA A 284 9.19 16.85 2.72
C ALA A 284 7.85 16.24 2.30
N VAL A 285 7.82 15.59 1.14
CA VAL A 285 6.62 14.93 0.63
C VAL A 285 6.91 13.46 0.37
N PHE A 286 6.07 12.59 0.92
CA PHE A 286 6.06 11.16 0.71
C PHE A 286 4.77 10.78 0.00
N PHE A 287 4.88 10.23 -1.20
CA PHE A 287 3.78 9.61 -1.93
C PHE A 287 4.05 8.10 -2.02
N PHE A 288 3.17 7.29 -1.46
CA PHE A 288 3.27 5.82 -1.55
C PHE A 288 1.91 5.16 -1.29
N SER A 289 1.72 3.97 -1.83
CA SER A 289 0.56 3.12 -1.51
C SER A 289 0.91 2.09 -0.45
N ASP A 290 -0.10 1.67 0.30
CA ASP A 290 0.06 0.62 1.31
C ASP A 290 0.23 -0.79 0.73
N HIS A 291 -0.41 -1.11 -0.39
CA HIS A 291 -0.27 -2.33 -1.18
C HIS A 291 -0.81 -2.11 -2.59
N GLY A 292 -0.69 -3.14 -3.45
CA GLY A 292 -1.21 -3.14 -4.81
C GLY A 292 -2.56 -3.85 -4.97
N ASP A 293 -2.87 -4.26 -6.21
CA ASP A 293 -4.16 -4.81 -6.64
C ASP A 293 -3.97 -5.79 -7.80
N PHE A 294 -4.76 -6.84 -7.90
CA PHE A 294 -4.72 -7.73 -9.05
C PHE A 294 -5.15 -7.04 -10.35
N THR A 295 -6.20 -6.24 -10.31
CA THR A 295 -6.68 -5.47 -11.49
C THR A 295 -6.78 -6.33 -12.75
N GLY A 296 -7.27 -7.55 -12.65
CA GLY A 296 -7.43 -8.51 -13.76
C GLY A 296 -6.25 -9.47 -13.97
N ASP A 297 -5.08 -9.22 -13.37
CA ASP A 297 -3.98 -10.18 -13.43
C ASP A 297 -4.38 -11.51 -12.80
N TYR A 298 -3.93 -12.61 -13.38
CA TYR A 298 -4.32 -13.98 -13.03
C TYR A 298 -5.84 -14.25 -13.14
N GLY A 299 -6.62 -13.35 -13.76
CA GLY A 299 -8.09 -13.40 -13.78
C GLY A 299 -8.73 -13.07 -12.45
N LEU A 300 -8.04 -12.29 -11.60
CA LEU A 300 -8.44 -11.90 -10.26
C LEU A 300 -8.63 -10.39 -10.15
N VAL A 301 -9.40 -9.99 -9.16
CA VAL A 301 -9.59 -8.58 -8.77
C VAL A 301 -9.42 -8.45 -7.25
N GLU A 302 -9.15 -7.23 -6.79
CA GLU A 302 -8.96 -6.91 -5.39
C GLU A 302 -7.61 -7.47 -4.87
N LYS A 303 -7.47 -7.84 -3.64
CA LYS A 303 -6.23 -8.25 -2.95
C LYS A 303 -6.41 -9.52 -2.14
N THR A 304 -5.30 -10.01 -1.59
CA THR A 304 -5.28 -11.17 -0.66
C THR A 304 -4.37 -10.88 0.53
N GLN A 305 -4.49 -11.67 1.63
CA GLN A 305 -3.69 -11.48 2.83
C GLN A 305 -2.32 -12.14 2.82
N ASN A 306 -2.11 -13.18 2.01
CA ASN A 306 -0.92 -14.03 2.11
C ASN A 306 -0.50 -14.65 0.77
N THR A 307 -0.82 -13.97 -0.32
CA THR A 307 -0.19 -14.20 -1.62
C THR A 307 0.59 -12.96 -2.00
N PHE A 308 1.70 -13.12 -2.72
CA PHE A 308 2.74 -12.09 -2.78
C PHE A 308 3.17 -11.80 -4.22
N GLU A 309 2.25 -11.91 -5.17
CA GLU A 309 2.46 -11.48 -6.55
C GLU A 309 2.91 -10.01 -6.58
N ASP A 310 3.81 -9.67 -7.50
CA ASP A 310 4.34 -8.30 -7.57
C ASP A 310 3.24 -7.25 -7.75
N CYS A 311 2.13 -7.57 -8.43
CA CYS A 311 0.99 -6.67 -8.54
C CYS A 311 0.35 -6.28 -7.20
N LEU A 312 0.56 -7.08 -6.14
CA LEU A 312 0.08 -6.82 -4.78
C LEU A 312 1.13 -6.20 -3.86
N THR A 313 2.39 -6.64 -3.98
CA THR A 313 3.45 -6.30 -3.02
C THR A 313 4.34 -5.16 -3.48
N HIS A 314 4.49 -4.97 -4.78
CA HIS A 314 5.23 -3.88 -5.38
C HIS A 314 4.34 -2.63 -5.44
N VAL A 315 4.78 -1.54 -4.80
CA VAL A 315 4.02 -0.31 -4.61
C VAL A 315 4.81 0.91 -5.06
N PRO A 316 4.15 2.03 -5.43
CA PRO A 316 4.85 3.28 -5.64
C PRO A 316 5.45 3.79 -4.33
N LEU A 317 6.65 4.37 -4.40
CA LEU A 317 7.25 5.15 -3.32
C LEU A 317 8.07 6.28 -3.92
N ILE A 318 7.59 7.51 -3.74
CA ILE A 318 8.22 8.74 -4.21
C ILE A 318 8.51 9.63 -3.01
N VAL A 319 9.73 10.15 -2.93
CA VAL A 319 10.15 11.05 -1.84
C VAL A 319 10.74 12.32 -2.41
N LYS A 320 10.10 13.46 -2.10
CA LYS A 320 10.65 14.81 -2.29
C LYS A 320 11.17 15.30 -0.93
N PRO A 321 12.48 15.44 -0.73
CA PRO A 321 13.01 16.02 0.50
C PRO A 321 12.81 17.56 0.51
N PRO A 322 12.96 18.23 1.67
CA PRO A 322 12.99 19.68 1.74
C PRO A 322 14.24 20.24 1.08
N LEU A 323 14.17 21.51 0.62
CA LEU A 323 15.32 22.21 0.05
C LEU A 323 16.52 22.19 1.01
N GLY A 324 17.71 21.96 0.46
CA GLY A 324 18.96 21.88 1.22
C GLY A 324 19.35 20.45 1.68
N ILE A 325 18.53 19.45 1.35
CA ILE A 325 18.95 18.04 1.31
C ILE A 325 19.46 17.75 -0.10
N GLU A 326 20.63 17.13 -0.19
CA GLU A 326 21.19 16.69 -1.46
C GLU A 326 20.27 15.61 -2.08
N ILE A 327 20.01 15.74 -3.37
CA ILE A 327 19.12 14.83 -4.09
C ILE A 327 19.69 14.52 -5.49
N ASN A 328 19.52 13.28 -5.91
CA ASN A 328 19.70 12.85 -7.29
C ASN A 328 18.30 12.48 -7.86
N PRO A 329 17.57 13.46 -8.48
CA PRO A 329 16.20 13.24 -8.94
C PRO A 329 16.09 12.14 -9.98
N GLY A 330 14.94 11.51 -10.05
CA GLY A 330 14.65 10.46 -11.02
C GLY A 330 14.34 9.12 -10.37
N VAL A 331 14.54 8.05 -11.16
CA VAL A 331 14.25 6.68 -10.73
C VAL A 331 15.47 6.06 -10.05
N ASN A 332 15.26 5.47 -8.88
CA ASN A 332 16.23 4.69 -8.14
C ASN A 332 15.78 3.22 -8.09
N GLU A 333 16.65 2.30 -8.53
CA GLU A 333 16.35 0.86 -8.62
C GLU A 333 16.78 0.05 -7.38
N ALA A 334 17.11 0.70 -6.27
CA ALA A 334 17.41 0.01 -5.03
C ALA A 334 16.15 -0.67 -4.47
N LEU A 335 16.33 -1.87 -3.91
CA LEU A 335 15.28 -2.51 -3.12
C LEU A 335 15.03 -1.72 -1.84
N VAL A 336 13.78 -1.32 -1.61
CA VAL A 336 13.33 -0.59 -0.43
C VAL A 336 12.01 -1.16 0.08
N GLU A 337 11.70 -0.89 1.33
CA GLU A 337 10.49 -1.37 2.01
C GLU A 337 9.71 -0.20 2.61
N LEU A 338 8.39 -0.32 2.75
CA LEU A 338 7.58 0.76 3.32
C LEU A 338 7.94 1.09 4.77
N ILE A 339 8.50 0.16 5.53
CA ILE A 339 9.04 0.44 6.88
C ILE A 339 10.17 1.49 6.87
N ASP A 340 10.80 1.74 5.71
CA ASP A 340 11.83 2.76 5.54
C ASP A 340 11.26 4.20 5.59
N VAL A 341 9.95 4.35 5.39
CA VAL A 341 9.25 5.64 5.45
C VAL A 341 9.38 6.24 6.85
N SER A 342 9.04 5.50 7.91
CA SER A 342 9.14 6.00 9.29
C SER A 342 10.57 6.39 9.64
N ALA A 343 11.55 5.55 9.31
CA ALA A 343 12.97 5.85 9.54
C ALA A 343 13.44 7.12 8.81
N THR A 344 12.94 7.35 7.59
CA THR A 344 13.26 8.53 6.78
C THR A 344 12.63 9.80 7.36
N VAL A 345 11.37 9.72 7.75
CA VAL A 345 10.63 10.83 8.38
C VAL A 345 11.31 11.23 9.69
N GLU A 346 11.62 10.29 10.56
CA GLU A 346 12.31 10.53 11.84
C GLU A 346 13.69 11.17 11.63
N ASN A 347 14.44 10.68 10.64
CA ASN A 347 15.76 11.25 10.31
C ASN A 347 15.64 12.70 9.81
N LEU A 348 14.68 13.02 8.93
CA LEU A 348 14.40 14.38 8.47
C LEU A 348 13.93 15.30 9.60
N ALA A 349 13.12 14.78 10.51
CA ALA A 349 12.63 15.51 11.68
C ALA A 349 13.68 15.70 12.79
N GLY A 350 14.84 15.04 12.67
CA GLY A 350 15.86 15.04 13.71
C GLY A 350 15.42 14.34 15.00
N ILE A 351 14.57 13.34 14.87
CA ILE A 351 14.03 12.53 15.97
C ILE A 351 14.89 11.26 16.10
N THR A 352 15.28 10.95 17.33
CA THR A 352 15.86 9.65 17.68
C THR A 352 14.70 8.76 18.14
N PRO A 353 14.44 7.62 17.48
CA PRO A 353 13.38 6.71 17.89
C PRO A 353 13.56 6.24 19.35
N SER A 354 12.46 6.13 20.09
CA SER A 354 12.46 5.58 21.45
C SER A 354 12.41 4.04 21.47
N HIS A 355 12.27 3.42 20.32
CA HIS A 355 12.12 1.98 20.14
C HIS A 355 13.00 1.47 19.00
N THR A 356 13.30 0.18 18.99
CA THR A 356 13.97 -0.49 17.87
C THR A 356 12.97 -0.64 16.72
N HIS A 357 13.35 -0.22 15.51
CA HIS A 357 12.64 -0.51 14.28
C HIS A 357 13.60 -1.01 13.20
N PHE A 358 13.06 -1.67 12.17
CA PHE A 358 13.85 -2.34 11.13
C PHE A 358 13.98 -1.52 9.85
N GLY A 359 13.27 -0.39 9.77
CA GLY A 359 13.36 0.55 8.66
C GLY A 359 14.73 1.22 8.57
N ARG A 360 15.14 1.56 7.36
CA ARG A 360 16.39 2.24 7.03
C ARG A 360 16.10 3.57 6.36
N SER A 361 16.71 4.66 6.81
CA SER A 361 16.51 5.97 6.17
C SER A 361 16.88 5.92 4.69
N LEU A 362 15.98 6.42 3.84
CA LEU A 362 16.18 6.50 2.39
C LEU A 362 17.10 7.66 1.97
N LEU A 363 17.47 8.57 2.87
CA LEU A 363 18.27 9.77 2.52
C LEU A 363 19.61 9.44 1.84
N PRO A 364 20.37 8.40 2.24
CA PRO A 364 21.60 8.04 1.53
C PRO A 364 21.36 7.55 0.09
N LEU A 365 20.20 6.93 -0.18
CA LEU A 365 19.79 6.55 -1.55
C LEU A 365 19.32 7.77 -2.35
N ILE A 366 18.60 8.69 -1.70
CA ILE A 366 18.07 9.93 -2.30
C ILE A 366 19.21 10.85 -2.73
N SER A 367 20.26 10.98 -1.91
CA SER A 367 21.44 11.78 -2.25
C SER A 367 22.39 11.10 -3.26
N GLY A 368 22.23 9.80 -3.48
CA GLY A 368 23.18 9.01 -4.28
C GLY A 368 24.48 8.64 -3.54
N GLU A 369 24.56 8.87 -2.22
CA GLU A 369 25.69 8.46 -1.38
C GLU A 369 25.89 6.95 -1.42
N VAL A 370 24.81 6.19 -1.40
CA VAL A 370 24.81 4.74 -1.60
C VAL A 370 23.92 4.33 -2.76
N LYS A 371 24.24 3.22 -3.41
CA LYS A 371 23.44 2.66 -4.53
C LYS A 371 22.44 1.59 -4.08
N ALA A 372 22.66 1.00 -2.92
CA ALA A 372 21.81 -0.02 -2.34
C ALA A 372 22.01 -0.04 -0.82
N GLN A 373 20.98 -0.42 -0.09
CA GLN A 373 21.06 -0.60 1.37
C GLN A 373 20.53 -1.96 1.83
N ARG A 374 19.92 -2.72 0.93
CA ARG A 374 19.51 -4.11 1.16
C ARG A 374 19.57 -4.88 -0.16
N ASP A 375 19.68 -6.21 -0.07
CA ASP A 375 19.71 -7.13 -1.21
C ASP A 375 18.46 -8.01 -1.30
N SER A 376 17.58 -7.92 -0.30
CA SER A 376 16.29 -8.60 -0.23
C SER A 376 15.26 -7.78 0.51
N VAL A 377 13.98 -8.01 0.18
CA VAL A 377 12.80 -7.43 0.83
C VAL A 377 11.86 -8.54 1.25
N PHE A 378 11.03 -8.29 2.28
CA PHE A 378 10.17 -9.29 2.88
C PHE A 378 8.73 -8.79 2.99
N CYS A 379 7.80 -9.71 2.69
CA CYS A 379 6.36 -9.50 2.87
C CYS A 379 5.78 -10.77 3.50
N GLU A 380 4.85 -10.63 4.43
CA GLU A 380 4.31 -11.78 5.15
C GLU A 380 2.84 -11.61 5.50
N GLY A 381 2.14 -12.72 5.74
CA GLY A 381 0.72 -12.70 6.10
C GLY A 381 0.20 -14.04 6.56
N GLY A 382 -1.12 -14.13 6.69
CA GLY A 382 -1.80 -15.34 7.08
C GLY A 382 -1.82 -15.62 8.58
N ARG A 383 -2.40 -16.75 8.97
CA ARG A 383 -2.63 -17.17 10.35
C ARG A 383 -2.22 -18.63 10.58
N LEU A 384 -2.13 -19.07 11.82
CA LEU A 384 -2.05 -20.49 12.15
C LEU A 384 -3.44 -21.12 12.10
N ALA A 385 -3.51 -22.42 11.92
CA ALA A 385 -4.79 -23.15 11.84
C ALA A 385 -5.66 -22.95 13.09
N GLU A 386 -5.05 -22.89 14.28
CA GLU A 386 -5.74 -22.74 15.56
C GLU A 386 -6.04 -21.29 15.95
N GLU A 387 -5.62 -20.31 15.13
CA GLU A 387 -5.89 -18.88 15.39
C GLU A 387 -7.27 -18.46 14.87
N ASP A 388 -8.36 -19.02 15.43
CA ASP A 388 -9.73 -18.68 15.04
C ASP A 388 -10.05 -17.17 15.20
N HIS A 389 -9.44 -16.50 16.18
CA HIS A 389 -9.56 -15.09 16.40
C HIS A 389 -8.91 -14.22 15.29
N CYS A 390 -8.11 -14.82 14.42
CA CYS A 390 -7.56 -14.17 13.23
C CYS A 390 -8.42 -14.34 11.98
N LYS A 391 -9.55 -15.05 12.05
CA LYS A 391 -10.54 -15.15 10.96
C LYS A 391 -11.32 -13.83 10.89
N GLU A 392 -11.41 -13.25 9.70
CA GLU A 392 -12.10 -11.96 9.47
C GLU A 392 -13.63 -12.17 9.31
N LEU A 393 -14.26 -12.87 10.25
CA LEU A 393 -15.66 -13.30 10.16
C LEU A 393 -16.69 -12.23 10.56
N GLU A 394 -16.29 -11.18 11.25
CA GLU A 394 -17.20 -10.19 11.84
C GLU A 394 -17.78 -9.21 10.81
N SER A 395 -17.20 -9.15 9.61
CA SER A 395 -17.78 -8.31 8.56
C SER A 395 -18.99 -9.02 7.93
N LEU A 396 -20.00 -8.25 7.54
CA LEU A 396 -21.10 -8.74 6.68
C LEU A 396 -20.59 -9.39 5.40
N SER A 397 -19.33 -9.13 5.06
CA SER A 397 -18.61 -9.71 3.92
C SER A 397 -18.32 -11.21 4.04
N SER A 398 -18.45 -11.83 5.21
CA SER A 398 -18.33 -13.28 5.40
C SER A 398 -19.55 -14.05 4.86
N GLN A 399 -20.67 -13.38 4.56
CA GLN A 399 -21.84 -13.98 3.94
C GLN A 399 -21.70 -13.97 2.41
N GLU A 400 -22.33 -14.93 1.72
CA GLU A 400 -22.31 -15.05 0.26
C GLU A 400 -22.80 -13.77 -0.46
N THR A 401 -23.64 -13.00 0.17
CA THR A 401 -24.06 -11.68 -0.31
C THR A 401 -23.00 -10.59 -0.16
N GLY A 402 -21.99 -10.80 0.68
CA GLY A 402 -20.89 -9.86 0.92
C GLY A 402 -19.95 -9.75 -0.28
N LEU A 403 -19.45 -8.55 -0.54
CA LEU A 403 -18.57 -8.30 -1.68
C LEU A 403 -17.24 -9.05 -1.57
N TYR A 404 -16.71 -9.22 -0.36
CA TYR A 404 -15.45 -9.91 -0.08
C TYR A 404 -15.60 -11.41 0.20
N TRP A 405 -16.80 -11.97 0.01
CA TRP A 405 -17.07 -13.38 0.27
C TRP A 405 -16.11 -14.35 -0.46
N PRO A 406 -15.73 -14.14 -1.74
CA PRO A 406 -14.80 -15.03 -2.43
C PRO A 406 -13.50 -15.29 -1.65
N ARG A 407 -12.96 -14.26 -1.00
CA ARG A 407 -11.75 -14.32 -0.19
C ARG A 407 -12.03 -14.80 1.23
N LEU A 408 -12.99 -14.17 1.91
CA LEU A 408 -13.22 -14.42 3.33
C LEU A 408 -13.84 -15.78 3.61
N SER A 409 -14.65 -16.33 2.71
CA SER A 409 -15.23 -17.66 2.87
C SER A 409 -14.20 -18.78 2.89
N LEU A 410 -13.05 -18.59 2.22
CA LEU A 410 -11.92 -19.52 2.30
C LEU A 410 -11.26 -19.56 3.68
N GLN A 411 -11.39 -18.49 4.49
CA GLN A 411 -10.91 -18.48 5.86
C GLN A 411 -11.78 -19.30 6.82
N ILE A 412 -13.06 -19.50 6.49
CA ILE A 412 -14.00 -20.28 7.30
C ILE A 412 -13.69 -21.76 7.18
N GLU A 413 -13.29 -22.20 6.00
CA GLU A 413 -12.85 -23.56 5.73
C GLU A 413 -11.46 -23.73 6.36
N ASP A 414 -11.25 -24.84 7.12
CA ASP A 414 -9.96 -25.12 7.76
C ASP A 414 -8.97 -25.73 6.75
N GLY A 415 -8.77 -25.04 5.65
CA GLY A 415 -7.82 -25.38 4.59
C GLY A 415 -6.49 -24.63 4.72
N PRO A 416 -5.54 -24.87 3.80
CA PRO A 416 -4.25 -24.19 3.80
C PRO A 416 -4.31 -22.74 3.31
N GLU A 417 -5.42 -22.29 2.74
CA GLU A 417 -5.54 -21.07 1.94
C GLU A 417 -5.08 -19.81 2.67
N HIS A 418 -5.37 -19.70 3.96
CA HIS A 418 -5.02 -18.52 4.76
C HIS A 418 -3.90 -18.78 5.78
N THR A 419 -3.13 -19.84 5.62
CA THR A 419 -2.02 -20.14 6.54
C THR A 419 -0.86 -19.17 6.36
N LYS A 420 -0.05 -19.04 7.42
CA LYS A 420 1.11 -18.14 7.40
C LYS A 420 2.03 -18.43 6.24
N ALA A 421 2.44 -17.35 5.59
CA ALA A 421 3.44 -17.39 4.54
C ALA A 421 4.34 -16.15 4.63
N VAL A 422 5.57 -16.28 4.13
CA VAL A 422 6.54 -15.20 4.03
C VAL A 422 7.23 -15.25 2.68
N MET A 423 7.29 -14.10 2.03
CA MET A 423 8.04 -13.86 0.81
C MET A 423 9.41 -13.28 1.15
N CYS A 424 10.46 -13.83 0.53
CA CYS A 424 11.75 -13.19 0.38
C CYS A 424 11.98 -12.90 -1.11
N ARG A 425 12.23 -11.64 -1.47
CA ARG A 425 12.48 -11.21 -2.84
C ARG A 425 13.81 -10.49 -2.96
N THR A 426 14.65 -10.95 -3.87
CA THR A 426 15.84 -10.25 -4.37
C THR A 426 15.50 -9.57 -5.69
N LYS A 427 16.45 -8.89 -6.36
CA LYS A 427 16.20 -8.35 -7.71
C LYS A 427 15.81 -9.42 -8.74
N ARG A 428 16.35 -10.64 -8.59
CA ARG A 428 16.14 -11.71 -9.55
C ARG A 428 15.25 -12.84 -9.08
N TYR A 429 15.33 -13.22 -7.80
CA TYR A 429 14.62 -14.40 -7.31
C TYR A 429 13.57 -14.00 -6.28
N LYS A 430 12.44 -14.72 -6.30
CA LYS A 430 11.41 -14.65 -5.28
C LYS A 430 11.17 -16.04 -4.71
N TYR A 431 11.24 -16.17 -3.40
CA TYR A 431 10.90 -17.37 -2.66
C TYR A 431 9.77 -17.08 -1.69
N VAL A 432 8.76 -17.96 -1.66
CA VAL A 432 7.65 -17.87 -0.70
C VAL A 432 7.65 -19.16 0.13
N ARG A 433 7.91 -19.01 1.42
CA ARG A 433 7.72 -20.10 2.39
C ARG A 433 6.27 -20.12 2.84
N ARG A 434 5.59 -21.26 2.69
CA ARG A 434 4.21 -21.46 3.12
C ARG A 434 4.11 -22.54 4.20
N LEU A 435 3.22 -22.33 5.20
CA LEU A 435 2.86 -23.40 6.10
C LEU A 435 1.70 -24.20 5.48
N TYR A 436 1.80 -25.53 5.54
CA TYR A 436 0.77 -26.50 5.12
C TYR A 436 0.46 -26.54 3.61
N GLU A 437 1.21 -25.79 2.81
CA GLU A 437 1.19 -25.84 1.34
C GLU A 437 2.61 -25.93 0.79
N GLU A 438 2.72 -26.12 -0.52
CA GLU A 438 3.98 -26.09 -1.24
C GLU A 438 4.58 -24.68 -1.24
N ASP A 439 5.90 -24.60 -1.09
CA ASP A 439 6.66 -23.37 -1.24
C ASP A 439 6.72 -22.95 -2.71
N GLU A 440 7.03 -21.67 -2.95
CA GLU A 440 7.19 -21.15 -4.31
C GLU A 440 8.60 -20.59 -4.52
N LEU A 441 9.16 -20.80 -5.71
CA LEU A 441 10.46 -20.24 -6.14
C LEU A 441 10.39 -19.80 -7.60
N TYR A 442 10.64 -18.52 -7.85
CA TYR A 442 10.60 -17.93 -9.18
C TYR A 442 11.94 -17.29 -9.56
N ASP A 443 12.33 -17.41 -10.84
CA ASP A 443 13.39 -16.62 -11.47
C ASP A 443 12.70 -15.48 -12.25
N LEU A 444 12.64 -14.30 -11.67
CA LEU A 444 11.90 -13.14 -12.19
C LEU A 444 12.49 -12.54 -13.47
N GLU A 445 13.74 -12.89 -13.83
CA GLU A 445 14.31 -12.54 -15.13
C GLU A 445 13.77 -13.45 -16.25
N ALA A 446 13.55 -14.72 -15.95
CA ALA A 446 13.01 -15.70 -16.90
C ALA A 446 11.47 -15.70 -16.92
N ASP A 447 10.86 -15.48 -15.78
CA ASP A 447 9.41 -15.49 -15.56
C ASP A 447 8.99 -14.29 -14.69
N PRO A 448 8.90 -13.09 -15.26
CA PRO A 448 8.46 -11.90 -14.54
C PRO A 448 6.98 -11.95 -14.11
N HIS A 449 6.23 -12.92 -14.61
CA HIS A 449 4.81 -13.12 -14.32
C HIS A 449 4.55 -14.18 -13.25
N GLU A 450 5.60 -14.77 -12.67
CA GLU A 450 5.49 -15.72 -11.56
C GLU A 450 4.54 -16.91 -11.86
N LEU A 451 4.60 -17.46 -13.05
CA LEU A 451 3.74 -18.57 -13.51
C LEU A 451 4.43 -19.93 -13.46
N ASP A 452 5.78 -19.96 -13.42
CA ASP A 452 6.60 -21.17 -13.45
C ASP A 452 7.28 -21.36 -12.08
N ASN A 453 6.61 -22.09 -11.17
CA ASN A 453 7.18 -22.41 -9.86
C ASN A 453 8.32 -23.44 -9.99
N ARG A 454 9.56 -23.00 -9.75
CA ARG A 454 10.78 -23.77 -9.87
C ARG A 454 11.22 -24.48 -8.58
N ILE A 455 10.32 -24.64 -7.61
CA ILE A 455 10.65 -25.19 -6.27
C ILE A 455 11.26 -26.60 -6.35
N HIS A 456 10.85 -27.40 -7.32
CA HIS A 456 11.34 -28.76 -7.54
C HIS A 456 12.45 -28.89 -8.57
N ASP A 457 12.91 -27.79 -9.18
CA ASP A 457 13.98 -27.81 -10.16
C ASP A 457 15.34 -28.08 -9.50
N PRO A 458 16.01 -29.22 -9.82
CA PRO A 458 17.33 -29.51 -9.25
C PRO A 458 18.38 -28.42 -9.56
N GLN A 459 18.23 -27.68 -10.64
CA GLN A 459 19.16 -26.61 -11.01
C GLN A 459 19.03 -25.39 -10.09
N MET A 460 17.89 -25.25 -9.41
CA MET A 460 17.60 -24.16 -8.47
C MET A 460 17.95 -24.46 -7.00
N HIS A 461 18.43 -25.68 -6.68
CA HIS A 461 18.70 -26.09 -5.29
C HIS A 461 19.63 -25.13 -4.52
N ALA A 462 20.68 -24.61 -5.18
CA ALA A 462 21.59 -23.67 -4.53
C ALA A 462 20.91 -22.35 -4.22
N ILE A 463 20.10 -21.85 -5.14
CA ILE A 463 19.31 -20.62 -4.97
C ILE A 463 18.24 -20.83 -3.89
N LEU A 464 17.53 -21.95 -3.92
CA LEU A 464 16.55 -22.29 -2.88
C LEU A 464 17.18 -22.27 -1.48
N SER A 465 18.34 -22.92 -1.32
CA SER A 465 19.04 -22.94 -0.03
C SER A 465 19.45 -21.53 0.42
N GLU A 466 19.92 -20.68 -0.48
CA GLU A 466 20.25 -19.29 -0.19
C GLU A 466 19.00 -18.49 0.24
N MET A 467 17.89 -18.63 -0.48
CA MET A 467 16.65 -17.90 -0.17
C MET A 467 16.04 -18.35 1.16
N GLN A 468 16.13 -19.67 1.47
CA GLN A 468 15.71 -20.22 2.77
C GLN A 468 16.55 -19.67 3.93
N GLU A 469 17.88 -19.56 3.73
CA GLU A 469 18.78 -18.96 4.73
C GLU A 469 18.45 -17.48 4.96
N ARG A 470 18.11 -16.73 3.89
CA ARG A 470 17.66 -15.33 4.01
C ARG A 470 16.39 -15.20 4.86
N VAL A 471 15.42 -16.09 4.66
CA VAL A 471 14.18 -16.09 5.48
C VAL A 471 14.49 -16.44 6.94
N LEU A 472 15.37 -17.40 7.19
CA LEU A 472 15.78 -17.76 8.55
C LEU A 472 16.49 -16.59 9.25
N THR A 473 17.44 -15.95 8.55
CA THR A 473 18.16 -14.78 9.05
C THR A 473 17.20 -13.62 9.33
N PHE A 474 16.30 -13.34 8.40
CA PHE A 474 15.27 -12.34 8.58
C PHE A 474 14.46 -12.51 9.87
N TYR A 475 13.93 -13.72 10.11
CA TYR A 475 13.20 -13.97 11.35
C TYR A 475 14.09 -13.88 12.58
N GLN A 476 15.32 -14.34 12.52
CA GLN A 476 16.25 -14.25 13.65
C GLN A 476 16.61 -12.80 14.01
N GLU A 477 16.75 -11.92 13.01
CA GLU A 477 17.06 -10.51 13.22
C GLU A 477 15.86 -9.68 13.67
N THR A 478 14.64 -10.14 13.38
CA THR A 478 13.42 -9.32 13.54
C THR A 478 12.35 -9.95 14.46
N CYS A 479 12.63 -11.12 15.07
CA CYS A 479 11.64 -11.85 15.87
C CYS A 479 11.24 -11.16 17.17
N ASP A 480 12.01 -10.20 17.64
CA ASP A 480 11.69 -9.41 18.84
C ASP A 480 12.22 -7.98 18.75
N VAL A 481 11.80 -7.15 19.69
CA VAL A 481 12.32 -5.78 19.90
C VAL A 481 12.69 -5.60 21.36
N VAL A 482 13.91 -5.17 21.62
CA VAL A 482 14.40 -4.92 22.96
C VAL A 482 14.19 -3.43 23.31
N PRO A 483 13.54 -3.09 24.45
CA PRO A 483 13.42 -1.72 24.88
C PRO A 483 14.78 -1.01 25.04
N HIS A 484 14.89 0.23 24.58
CA HIS A 484 16.13 1.00 24.67
C HIS A 484 16.54 1.36 26.09
N HIS A 485 15.58 1.43 27.00
CA HIS A 485 15.83 1.74 28.40
C HIS A 485 15.87 0.47 29.26
N PRO A 486 17.02 0.12 29.86
CA PRO A 486 17.10 -1.01 30.75
C PRO A 486 16.37 -0.72 32.07
N ASN A 487 15.65 -1.71 32.58
CA ASN A 487 15.07 -1.64 33.91
C ASN A 487 16.16 -1.77 34.99
N LEU A 488 16.20 -0.83 35.95
CA LEU A 488 17.11 -0.93 37.08
C LEU A 488 16.62 -2.03 38.04
N ARG A 489 17.49 -2.96 38.36
CA ARG A 489 17.25 -3.90 39.47
C ARG A 489 17.48 -3.16 40.77
N GLY A 490 16.42 -2.92 41.58
CA GLY A 490 16.57 -2.51 42.96
C GLY A 490 17.33 -3.64 43.73
N LEU A 491 18.55 -3.38 44.24
CA LEU A 491 19.26 -4.23 45.16
C LEU A 491 18.91 -3.81 46.58
#